data_126c6bc94cc4d851a91534c4922ebdbe
#
_entry.id   126c6bc94cc4d851a91534c4922ebdbe
#
_cell.length_a   1.000
_cell.length_b   1.000
_cell.length_c   1.000
_cell.angle_alpha   90.00
_cell.angle_beta   90.00
_cell.angle_gamma   90.00
#
_symmetry.space_group_name_H-M   'P 1'
#
loop_
_entity.id
_entity.type
_entity.pdbx_description
1 polymer ?
#
loop_
_entity_poly.entity_id
_entity_poly.type
_entity_poly.pdbx_seq_one_letter_code
_entity_poly.pdbx_strand_id
1 'polypeptide(L)'
;MKKLLFIFLSLFLFLFTNSCKKAEVSNTSTCTNASTTSHPKGVELQGFIDSYVKQGIPGISLLVSDSNGVWYGAAGKADLENNITYAPCMVQKLGSITKMMMGVMVMKLVEEGTLHLDDKVSKWLDAKLIKDIVNADQVTLRNCLQHTTGIYDLITNSDFYLAVLHNPNKHWTGEELLPFVRNQTPMFAANTGVKYSNTNFLLLSLCIEKITGKSHSDLLHEKVFTPLKMNDTYYHTHDALPSITAQGYFDLYNKKTLSNVSNVVTGSGNGYTGVYSNVFDLQKFLMGVFINKSVISSASLNEMMQWKKDQGSEHTDFGLGIFRINADQGDALRIGHTGGDLGYASEVYYFPKTNRYYVINVNYGTNGDSFLKPTYLQMVKELADLVRK
;
A
#
# COMPACT_ATOMS: atom_id res chain seq x y z
N MET A 1 -0.03 -34.73 -79.76
CA MET A 1 -0.38 -33.34 -79.45
C MET A 1 -1.03 -33.30 -78.09
N LYS A 2 -0.23 -33.04 -77.07
CA LYS A 2 -0.74 -32.94 -75.66
C LYS A 2 -0.61 -31.50 -75.18
N LYS A 3 -1.71 -30.84 -74.93
CA LYS A 3 -1.72 -29.47 -74.35
C LYS A 3 -1.45 -29.55 -72.83
N LEU A 4 -0.36 -28.90 -72.43
CA LEU A 4 -0.06 -28.70 -70.99
C LEU A 4 -0.85 -27.50 -70.49
N LEU A 5 -1.67 -27.72 -69.44
CA LEU A 5 -2.42 -26.68 -68.77
C LEU A 5 -1.60 -26.25 -67.56
N PHE A 6 -1.12 -25.00 -67.52
CA PHE A 6 -0.44 -24.37 -66.39
C PHE A 6 -1.50 -23.76 -65.49
N ILE A 7 -1.64 -24.31 -64.27
CA ILE A 7 -2.46 -23.70 -63.21
C ILE A 7 -1.55 -22.79 -62.39
N PHE A 8 -1.79 -21.47 -62.44
CA PHE A 8 -1.19 -20.49 -61.56
C PHE A 8 -1.89 -20.54 -60.20
N LEU A 9 -1.19 -21.03 -59.17
CA LEU A 9 -1.65 -20.97 -57.77
C LEU A 9 -1.12 -19.66 -57.18
N SER A 10 -1.95 -18.62 -57.11
CA SER A 10 -1.63 -17.36 -56.44
C SER A 10 -1.78 -17.54 -54.92
N LEU A 11 -0.65 -17.63 -54.25
CA LEU A 11 -0.55 -17.67 -52.79
C LEU A 11 -0.80 -16.26 -52.25
N PHE A 12 -2.01 -16.01 -51.73
CA PHE A 12 -2.33 -14.79 -50.98
C PHE A 12 -1.70 -14.86 -49.59
N LEU A 13 -0.55 -14.20 -49.40
CA LEU A 13 0.09 -14.05 -48.10
C LEU A 13 -0.65 -12.96 -47.32
N PHE A 14 -1.57 -13.34 -46.42
CA PHE A 14 -2.17 -12.44 -45.44
C PHE A 14 -1.12 -12.11 -44.37
N LEU A 15 -0.45 -10.97 -44.52
CA LEU A 15 0.35 -10.36 -43.48
C LEU A 15 -0.61 -9.80 -42.44
N PHE A 16 -0.83 -10.54 -41.36
CA PHE A 16 -1.42 -9.99 -40.13
C PHE A 16 -0.39 -9.06 -39.48
N THR A 17 -0.45 -7.78 -39.78
CA THR A 17 0.22 -6.77 -38.98
C THR A 17 -0.54 -6.64 -37.67
N ASN A 18 -0.11 -7.36 -36.65
CA ASN A 18 -0.49 -7.06 -35.28
C ASN A 18 0.13 -5.69 -34.93
N SER A 19 -0.59 -4.62 -35.26
CA SER A 19 -0.35 -3.31 -34.69
C SER A 19 -0.63 -3.38 -33.21
N CYS A 20 0.42 -3.52 -32.38
CA CYS A 20 0.34 -3.17 -30.98
C CYS A 20 -0.06 -1.69 -30.93
N LYS A 21 -1.35 -1.40 -30.80
CA LYS A 21 -1.81 -0.09 -30.39
C LYS A 21 -1.26 0.10 -28.98
N LYS A 22 -0.17 0.88 -28.84
CA LYS A 22 0.15 1.56 -27.58
C LYS A 22 -1.13 2.27 -27.19
N ALA A 23 -1.70 1.90 -26.05
CA ALA A 23 -2.79 2.67 -25.47
C ALA A 23 -2.27 4.11 -25.33
N GLU A 24 -2.85 5.02 -26.08
CA GLU A 24 -2.61 6.44 -25.87
C GLU A 24 -3.06 6.74 -24.44
N VAL A 25 -2.10 7.10 -23.60
CA VAL A 25 -2.35 7.64 -22.27
C VAL A 25 -3.01 9.01 -22.49
N SER A 26 -4.32 9.00 -22.65
CA SER A 26 -5.12 10.22 -22.61
C SER A 26 -5.31 10.60 -21.14
N ASN A 27 -4.86 11.74 -20.82
CA ASN A 27 -5.11 12.67 -19.73
C ASN A 27 -3.83 12.98 -18.96
N THR A 28 -3.12 13.96 -19.49
CA THR A 28 -2.39 14.90 -18.67
C THR A 28 -3.41 15.68 -17.84
N SER A 29 -3.88 15.13 -16.72
CA SER A 29 -4.36 15.97 -15.64
C SER A 29 -3.19 16.89 -15.34
N THR A 30 -3.39 18.19 -15.50
CA THR A 30 -2.38 19.21 -15.19
C THR A 30 -2.17 19.18 -13.68
N CYS A 31 -1.24 18.29 -13.26
CA CYS A 31 -0.79 18.21 -11.89
C CYS A 31 -0.07 19.51 -11.57
N THR A 32 -0.73 20.44 -10.90
CA THR A 32 -0.16 21.72 -10.52
C THR A 32 0.30 21.70 -9.07
N ASN A 33 1.38 22.43 -8.77
CA ASN A 33 1.88 22.63 -7.40
C ASN A 33 0.98 23.58 -6.56
N ALA A 34 -0.29 23.76 -6.94
CA ALA A 34 -1.19 24.62 -6.21
C ALA A 34 -1.40 24.08 -4.80
N SER A 35 -1.00 24.84 -3.80
CA SER A 35 -1.41 24.64 -2.40
C SER A 35 -2.69 25.43 -2.14
N THR A 36 -3.51 24.97 -1.18
CA THR A 36 -4.64 25.76 -0.70
C THR A 36 -4.13 26.92 0.15
N THR A 37 -4.18 28.14 -0.42
CA THR A 37 -3.66 29.35 0.24
C THR A 37 -4.62 29.93 1.29
N SER A 38 -5.88 29.51 1.32
CA SER A 38 -6.92 30.07 2.20
C SER A 38 -7.05 29.42 3.58
N HIS A 39 -6.36 28.30 3.83
CA HIS A 39 -6.42 27.61 5.13
C HIS A 39 -5.64 28.40 6.20
N PRO A 40 -6.20 28.66 7.40
CA PRO A 40 -5.54 29.48 8.43
C PRO A 40 -4.15 28.97 8.84
N LYS A 41 -3.94 27.64 8.83
CA LYS A 41 -2.64 27.01 9.09
C LYS A 41 -1.80 26.80 7.83
N GLY A 42 -2.21 27.32 6.67
CA GLY A 42 -1.55 27.00 5.39
C GLY A 42 -0.08 27.36 5.37
N VAL A 43 0.29 28.55 5.89
CA VAL A 43 1.69 28.98 6.00
C VAL A 43 2.48 28.09 6.96
N GLU A 44 1.91 27.71 8.10
CA GLU A 44 2.53 26.83 9.09
C GLU A 44 2.77 25.42 8.51
N LEU A 45 1.77 24.84 7.86
CA LEU A 45 1.85 23.52 7.25
C LEU A 45 2.85 23.47 6.08
N GLN A 46 2.88 24.50 5.23
CA GLN A 46 3.89 24.58 4.16
C GLN A 46 5.29 24.76 4.75
N GLY A 47 5.46 25.67 5.71
CA GLY A 47 6.73 25.86 6.40
C GLY A 47 7.23 24.59 7.10
N PHE A 48 6.31 23.79 7.63
CA PHE A 48 6.61 22.51 8.25
C PHE A 48 7.24 21.53 7.25
N ILE A 49 6.58 21.24 6.10
CA ILE A 49 7.15 20.32 5.10
C ILE A 49 8.41 20.86 4.44
N ASP A 50 8.51 22.18 4.21
CA ASP A 50 9.71 22.83 3.68
C ASP A 50 10.92 22.64 4.62
N SER A 51 10.68 22.69 5.93
CA SER A 51 11.74 22.51 6.95
C SER A 51 12.35 21.13 6.91
N TYR A 52 11.54 20.07 6.66
CA TYR A 52 12.02 18.70 6.57
C TYR A 52 12.71 18.39 5.24
N VAL A 53 12.29 19.02 4.16
CA VAL A 53 13.03 18.96 2.89
C VAL A 53 14.42 19.61 3.04
N LYS A 54 14.55 20.73 3.75
CA LYS A 54 15.85 21.35 4.07
C LYS A 54 16.73 20.44 4.93
N GLN A 55 16.17 19.54 5.71
CA GLN A 55 16.89 18.53 6.49
C GLN A 55 17.26 17.28 5.68
N GLY A 56 16.97 17.25 4.39
CA GLY A 56 17.40 16.21 3.45
C GLY A 56 16.32 15.23 3.00
N ILE A 57 15.07 15.33 3.46
CA ILE A 57 13.95 14.53 2.92
C ILE A 57 13.77 14.91 1.45
N PRO A 58 13.80 13.96 0.48
CA PRO A 58 13.77 14.27 -0.95
C PRO A 58 12.52 15.02 -1.38
N GLY A 59 11.36 14.52 -0.98
CA GLY A 59 10.08 15.11 -1.32
C GLY A 59 8.96 14.65 -0.40
N ILE A 60 8.01 15.54 -0.18
CA ILE A 60 6.86 15.35 0.71
C ILE A 60 5.62 15.89 0.00
N SER A 61 4.52 15.13 0.05
CA SER A 61 3.18 15.64 -0.25
C SER A 61 2.30 15.39 0.96
N LEU A 62 1.56 16.40 1.38
CA LEU A 62 0.77 16.40 2.62
C LEU A 62 -0.63 16.97 2.35
N LEU A 63 -1.63 16.31 2.93
CA LEU A 63 -3.00 16.81 3.04
C LEU A 63 -3.43 16.73 4.50
N VAL A 64 -3.99 17.81 5.01
CA VAL A 64 -4.54 17.93 6.37
C VAL A 64 -5.98 18.43 6.28
N SER A 65 -6.87 17.82 7.06
CA SER A 65 -8.25 18.28 7.23
C SER A 65 -8.55 18.54 8.70
N ASP A 66 -9.09 19.71 8.97
CA ASP A 66 -9.57 20.11 10.30
C ASP A 66 -10.91 20.88 10.20
N SER A 67 -11.32 21.52 11.29
CA SER A 67 -12.56 22.33 11.33
C SER A 67 -12.56 23.54 10.41
N ASN A 68 -11.40 23.96 9.89
CA ASN A 68 -11.26 25.10 8.98
C ASN A 68 -11.31 24.66 7.50
N GLY A 69 -11.37 23.37 7.24
CA GLY A 69 -11.38 22.78 5.89
C GLY A 69 -10.20 21.89 5.60
N VAL A 70 -9.83 21.83 4.33
CA VAL A 70 -8.74 20.99 3.83
C VAL A 70 -7.59 21.85 3.33
N TRP A 71 -6.41 21.59 3.82
CA TRP A 71 -5.16 22.08 3.26
C TRP A 71 -4.41 20.94 2.57
N TYR A 72 -3.76 21.24 1.47
CA TYR A 72 -2.79 20.35 0.83
C TYR A 72 -1.62 21.13 0.25
N GLY A 73 -0.45 20.51 0.22
CA GLY A 73 0.76 21.08 -0.33
C GLY A 73 1.82 20.02 -0.56
N ALA A 74 2.90 20.42 -1.19
CA ALA A 74 4.07 19.58 -1.39
C ALA A 74 5.35 20.39 -1.29
N ALA A 75 6.47 19.70 -1.03
CA ALA A 75 7.80 20.27 -0.96
C ALA A 75 8.84 19.29 -1.52
N GLY A 76 9.97 19.81 -1.99
CA GLY A 76 11.08 19.01 -2.49
C GLY A 76 10.86 18.47 -3.90
N LYS A 77 11.47 17.31 -4.18
CA LYS A 77 11.54 16.71 -5.52
C LYS A 77 10.87 15.35 -5.57
N ALA A 78 10.05 15.15 -6.58
CA ALA A 78 9.53 13.84 -6.96
C ALA A 78 10.57 13.00 -7.69
N ASP A 79 11.49 13.66 -8.39
CA ASP A 79 12.60 13.05 -9.12
C ASP A 79 13.83 13.95 -8.94
N LEU A 80 14.85 13.43 -8.23
CA LEU A 80 16.09 14.16 -7.95
C LEU A 80 16.97 14.26 -9.21
N GLU A 81 17.03 13.21 -10.00
CA GLU A 81 17.86 13.11 -11.19
C GLU A 81 17.41 14.08 -12.28
N ASN A 82 16.08 14.17 -12.49
CA ASN A 82 15.47 15.03 -13.49
C ASN A 82 15.01 16.38 -12.92
N ASN A 83 15.28 16.63 -11.64
CA ASN A 83 14.94 17.89 -10.95
C ASN A 83 13.41 18.20 -10.96
N ILE A 84 12.55 17.18 -10.96
CA ILE A 84 11.09 17.33 -11.01
C ILE A 84 10.59 17.69 -9.62
N THR A 85 9.90 18.82 -9.51
CA THR A 85 9.29 19.26 -8.24
C THR A 85 8.13 18.36 -7.85
N TYR A 86 8.04 18.00 -6.58
CA TYR A 86 6.92 17.20 -6.07
C TYR A 86 5.63 18.02 -6.10
N ALA A 87 4.53 17.41 -6.52
CA ALA A 87 3.19 18.00 -6.51
C ALA A 87 2.19 17.08 -5.79
N PRO A 88 1.15 17.61 -5.12
CA PRO A 88 0.22 16.81 -4.32
C PRO A 88 -0.53 15.73 -5.10
N CYS A 89 -0.75 15.94 -6.40
CA CYS A 89 -1.41 14.99 -7.30
C CYS A 89 -0.50 13.89 -7.84
N MET A 90 0.81 13.94 -7.60
CA MET A 90 1.71 12.88 -8.00
C MET A 90 1.49 11.63 -7.15
N VAL A 91 1.49 10.48 -7.82
CA VAL A 91 1.33 9.19 -7.15
C VAL A 91 2.68 8.66 -6.68
N GLN A 92 2.65 7.90 -5.59
CA GLN A 92 3.80 7.12 -5.14
C GLN A 92 3.35 5.78 -4.57
N LYS A 93 4.29 4.87 -4.36
CA LYS A 93 4.06 3.61 -3.66
C LYS A 93 3.66 3.87 -2.20
N LEU A 94 2.58 3.25 -1.76
CA LEU A 94 2.02 3.45 -0.42
C LEU A 94 2.49 2.43 0.62
N GLY A 95 3.21 1.39 0.20
CA GLY A 95 3.59 0.31 1.11
C GLY A 95 2.38 -0.33 1.79
N SER A 96 2.46 -0.49 3.08
CA SER A 96 1.47 -1.24 3.88
C SER A 96 0.11 -0.55 4.06
N ILE A 97 -0.10 0.67 3.60
CA ILE A 97 -1.46 1.22 3.49
C ILE A 97 -2.34 0.33 2.59
N THR A 98 -1.71 -0.41 1.67
CA THR A 98 -2.36 -1.50 0.90
C THR A 98 -3.18 -2.44 1.80
N LYS A 99 -2.68 -2.78 2.99
CA LYS A 99 -3.35 -3.70 3.93
C LYS A 99 -4.68 -3.14 4.44
N MET A 100 -4.74 -1.83 4.65
CA MET A 100 -5.99 -1.18 5.05
C MET A 100 -7.04 -1.27 3.94
N MET A 101 -6.64 -1.08 2.68
CA MET A 101 -7.53 -1.23 1.52
C MET A 101 -7.95 -2.68 1.31
N MET A 102 -7.04 -3.63 1.51
CA MET A 102 -7.34 -5.07 1.53
C MET A 102 -8.34 -5.42 2.64
N GLY A 103 -8.18 -4.87 3.84
CA GLY A 103 -9.13 -5.05 4.95
C GLY A 103 -10.53 -4.56 4.59
N VAL A 104 -10.65 -3.37 4.01
CA VAL A 104 -11.93 -2.80 3.53
C VAL A 104 -12.55 -3.69 2.44
N MET A 105 -11.76 -4.14 1.47
CA MET A 105 -12.21 -5.05 0.42
C MET A 105 -12.73 -6.38 1.01
N VAL A 106 -12.02 -6.97 1.96
CA VAL A 106 -12.44 -8.20 2.64
C VAL A 106 -13.76 -7.98 3.37
N MET A 107 -13.92 -6.87 4.09
CA MET A 107 -15.18 -6.58 4.76
C MET A 107 -16.33 -6.39 3.79
N LYS A 108 -16.08 -5.85 2.59
CA LYS A 108 -17.07 -5.82 1.51
C LYS A 108 -17.51 -7.21 1.08
N LEU A 109 -16.56 -8.13 0.90
CA LEU A 109 -16.84 -9.53 0.55
C LEU A 109 -17.59 -10.27 1.68
N VAL A 110 -17.33 -9.91 2.94
CA VAL A 110 -18.10 -10.41 4.11
C VAL A 110 -19.54 -9.90 4.06
N GLU A 111 -19.77 -8.61 3.80
CA GLU A 111 -21.11 -8.02 3.65
C GLU A 111 -21.93 -8.69 2.54
N GLU A 112 -21.25 -9.09 1.47
CA GLU A 112 -21.84 -9.79 0.33
C GLU A 112 -22.05 -11.30 0.58
N GLY A 113 -21.62 -11.83 1.72
CA GLY A 113 -21.69 -13.24 2.05
C GLY A 113 -20.75 -14.14 1.22
N THR A 114 -19.76 -13.54 0.54
CA THR A 114 -18.82 -14.27 -0.32
C THR A 114 -17.79 -15.04 0.47
N LEU A 115 -17.36 -14.51 1.64
CA LEU A 115 -16.43 -15.17 2.55
C LEU A 115 -16.80 -14.92 4.02
N HIS A 116 -16.26 -15.74 4.91
CA HIS A 116 -16.39 -15.59 6.35
C HIS A 116 -15.03 -15.36 6.99
N LEU A 117 -14.92 -14.39 7.91
CA LEU A 117 -13.67 -14.05 8.59
C LEU A 117 -13.07 -15.24 9.34
N ASP A 118 -13.90 -16.15 9.85
CA ASP A 118 -13.48 -17.31 10.64
C ASP A 118 -13.20 -18.56 9.79
N ASP A 119 -13.27 -18.44 8.45
CA ASP A 119 -12.77 -19.48 7.56
C ASP A 119 -11.27 -19.67 7.74
N LYS A 120 -10.84 -20.93 7.88
CA LYS A 120 -9.42 -21.27 7.97
C LYS A 120 -8.71 -21.07 6.64
N VAL A 121 -7.44 -20.63 6.68
CA VAL A 121 -6.56 -20.57 5.52
C VAL A 121 -6.48 -21.94 4.82
N SER A 122 -6.38 -23.02 5.59
CA SER A 122 -6.32 -24.41 5.10
C SER A 122 -7.62 -24.90 4.45
N LYS A 123 -8.73 -24.18 4.57
CA LYS A 123 -9.97 -24.47 3.83
C LYS A 123 -9.82 -24.12 2.33
N TRP A 124 -9.00 -23.11 2.03
CA TRP A 124 -8.92 -22.48 0.71
C TRP A 124 -7.59 -22.75 0.01
N LEU A 125 -6.50 -22.87 0.76
CA LEU A 125 -5.19 -23.15 0.21
C LEU A 125 -4.83 -24.63 0.40
N ASP A 126 -4.39 -25.27 -0.68
CA ASP A 126 -4.01 -26.68 -0.67
C ASP A 126 -2.91 -26.95 0.37
N ALA A 127 -3.00 -28.10 1.03
CA ALA A 127 -2.02 -28.51 2.03
C ALA A 127 -0.57 -28.51 1.50
N LYS A 128 -0.38 -28.77 0.19
CA LYS A 128 0.93 -28.69 -0.47
C LYS A 128 1.45 -27.25 -0.52
N LEU A 129 0.56 -26.28 -0.73
CA LEU A 129 0.94 -24.87 -0.86
C LEU A 129 1.40 -24.29 0.48
N ILE A 130 0.68 -24.59 1.56
CA ILE A 130 0.98 -24.10 2.92
C ILE A 130 1.88 -25.05 3.72
N LYS A 131 2.37 -26.13 3.07
CA LYS A 131 3.28 -27.09 3.69
C LYS A 131 4.49 -26.37 4.30
N ASP A 132 4.87 -26.79 5.51
CA ASP A 132 6.03 -26.29 6.25
C ASP A 132 5.95 -24.79 6.61
N ILE A 133 4.76 -24.16 6.51
CA ILE A 133 4.48 -22.84 7.06
C ILE A 133 3.78 -23.05 8.41
N VAL A 134 4.52 -22.86 9.48
CA VAL A 134 4.03 -23.12 10.85
C VAL A 134 2.80 -22.23 11.13
N ASN A 135 1.77 -22.79 11.75
CA ASN A 135 0.47 -22.21 12.07
C ASN A 135 -0.50 -22.01 10.87
N ALA A 136 -0.07 -22.13 9.61
CA ALA A 136 -0.92 -21.79 8.46
C ALA A 136 -2.18 -22.66 8.34
N ASP A 137 -2.16 -23.89 8.86
CA ASP A 137 -3.30 -24.81 8.88
C ASP A 137 -4.33 -24.53 9.98
N GLN A 138 -3.96 -23.71 10.99
CA GLN A 138 -4.76 -23.44 12.19
C GLN A 138 -5.45 -22.08 12.14
N VAL A 139 -4.86 -21.11 11.43
CA VAL A 139 -5.29 -19.72 11.44
C VAL A 139 -6.43 -19.43 10.47
N THR A 140 -7.20 -18.40 10.78
CA THR A 140 -8.33 -17.91 9.99
C THR A 140 -7.97 -16.66 9.19
N LEU A 141 -8.86 -16.23 8.28
CA LEU A 141 -8.72 -14.96 7.57
C LEU A 141 -8.72 -13.77 8.54
N ARG A 142 -9.50 -13.85 9.63
CA ARG A 142 -9.47 -12.88 10.74
C ARG A 142 -8.09 -12.78 11.35
N ASN A 143 -7.45 -13.90 11.62
CA ASN A 143 -6.10 -13.91 12.20
C ASN A 143 -5.07 -13.26 11.28
N CYS A 144 -5.19 -13.47 9.98
CA CYS A 144 -4.34 -12.82 8.99
C CYS A 144 -4.54 -11.29 9.00
N LEU A 145 -5.78 -10.81 8.98
CA LEU A 145 -6.11 -9.38 9.03
C LEU A 145 -5.64 -8.71 10.33
N GLN A 146 -5.68 -9.42 11.46
CA GLN A 146 -5.40 -8.89 12.80
C GLN A 146 -3.99 -9.17 13.30
N HIS A 147 -3.14 -9.80 12.47
CA HIS A 147 -1.76 -10.16 12.81
C HIS A 147 -1.62 -11.07 14.07
N THR A 148 -2.59 -11.97 14.28
CA THR A 148 -2.59 -12.93 15.40
C THR A 148 -2.19 -14.33 15.00
N THR A 149 -1.59 -14.53 13.83
CA THR A 149 -1.20 -15.83 13.30
C THR A 149 0.07 -16.40 13.93
N GLY A 150 0.99 -15.57 14.38
CA GLY A 150 2.35 -15.96 14.76
C GLY A 150 3.22 -16.44 13.60
N ILE A 151 2.75 -16.35 12.34
CA ILE A 151 3.50 -16.77 11.16
C ILE A 151 4.66 -15.80 10.92
N TYR A 152 5.84 -16.38 10.64
CA TYR A 152 7.06 -15.66 10.32
C TYR A 152 6.83 -14.59 9.22
N ASP A 153 7.44 -13.42 9.39
CA ASP A 153 7.33 -12.35 8.41
C ASP A 153 8.36 -12.49 7.30
N LEU A 154 7.92 -12.72 6.06
CA LEU A 154 8.78 -12.95 4.91
C LEU A 154 9.82 -11.84 4.68
N ILE A 155 9.48 -10.57 4.97
CA ILE A 155 10.41 -9.45 4.76
C ILE A 155 11.55 -9.40 5.80
N THR A 156 11.50 -10.22 6.85
CA THR A 156 12.62 -10.37 7.80
C THR A 156 13.61 -11.45 7.37
N ASN A 157 13.33 -12.18 6.30
CA ASN A 157 14.21 -13.17 5.74
C ASN A 157 15.30 -12.53 4.87
N SER A 158 16.57 -12.73 5.24
CA SER A 158 17.72 -12.17 4.49
C SER A 158 17.81 -12.72 3.06
N ASP A 159 17.45 -13.98 2.85
CA ASP A 159 17.50 -14.61 1.52
C ASP A 159 16.47 -14.01 0.57
N PHE A 160 15.33 -13.55 1.12
CA PHE A 160 14.35 -12.78 0.33
C PHE A 160 14.96 -11.47 -0.20
N TYR A 161 15.61 -10.67 0.66
CA TYR A 161 16.24 -9.43 0.22
C TYR A 161 17.43 -9.67 -0.72
N LEU A 162 18.22 -10.72 -0.51
CA LEU A 162 19.27 -11.09 -1.45
C LEU A 162 18.69 -11.46 -2.82
N ALA A 163 17.59 -12.21 -2.85
CA ALA A 163 16.91 -12.55 -4.10
C ALA A 163 16.31 -11.31 -4.81
N VAL A 164 15.74 -10.36 -4.05
CA VAL A 164 15.24 -9.07 -4.56
C VAL A 164 16.38 -8.24 -5.15
N LEU A 165 17.48 -8.08 -4.43
CA LEU A 165 18.62 -7.28 -4.90
C LEU A 165 19.35 -7.91 -6.09
N HIS A 166 19.34 -9.26 -6.19
CA HIS A 166 19.89 -9.97 -7.35
C HIS A 166 19.03 -9.81 -8.60
N ASN A 167 17.70 -9.69 -8.45
CA ASN A 167 16.74 -9.50 -9.54
C ASN A 167 15.78 -8.36 -9.21
N PRO A 168 16.24 -7.10 -9.19
CA PRO A 168 15.48 -5.98 -8.64
C PRO A 168 14.16 -5.70 -9.36
N ASN A 169 14.06 -6.03 -10.64
CA ASN A 169 12.86 -5.82 -11.46
C ASN A 169 11.94 -7.05 -11.53
N LYS A 170 12.24 -8.12 -10.78
CA LYS A 170 11.42 -9.32 -10.82
C LYS A 170 10.06 -9.08 -10.18
N HIS A 171 9.00 -9.37 -10.93
CA HIS A 171 7.65 -9.48 -10.39
C HIS A 171 7.48 -10.88 -9.77
N TRP A 172 7.27 -10.89 -8.46
CA TRP A 172 7.08 -12.10 -7.68
C TRP A 172 5.60 -12.49 -7.64
N THR A 173 5.28 -13.74 -7.92
CA THR A 173 3.94 -14.27 -7.60
C THR A 173 3.86 -14.62 -6.12
N GLY A 174 2.63 -14.68 -5.58
CA GLY A 174 2.44 -15.06 -4.18
C GLY A 174 3.03 -16.43 -3.86
N GLU A 175 2.91 -17.38 -4.77
CA GLU A 175 3.46 -18.74 -4.60
C GLU A 175 5.00 -18.77 -4.58
N GLU A 176 5.66 -17.91 -5.38
CA GLU A 176 7.13 -17.76 -5.38
C GLU A 176 7.68 -17.15 -4.09
N LEU A 177 6.86 -16.47 -3.31
CA LEU A 177 7.24 -15.86 -2.04
C LEU A 177 7.15 -16.84 -0.85
N LEU A 178 6.32 -17.87 -0.93
CA LEU A 178 6.11 -18.82 0.16
C LEU A 178 7.37 -19.61 0.56
N PRO A 179 8.32 -19.98 -0.32
CA PRO A 179 9.57 -20.59 0.06
C PRO A 179 10.37 -19.83 1.13
N PHE A 180 10.30 -18.50 1.15
CA PHE A 180 10.99 -17.67 2.16
C PHE A 180 10.36 -17.74 3.56
N VAL A 181 9.20 -18.37 3.68
CA VAL A 181 8.46 -18.54 4.95
C VAL A 181 8.50 -19.98 5.46
N ARG A 182 8.75 -20.94 4.57
CA ARG A 182 8.77 -22.37 4.93
C ARG A 182 9.91 -22.69 5.90
N ASN A 183 9.63 -23.59 6.84
CA ASN A 183 10.57 -24.04 7.88
C ASN A 183 11.10 -22.92 8.78
N GLN A 184 10.46 -21.74 8.79
CA GLN A 184 10.83 -20.66 9.69
C GLN A 184 10.18 -20.84 11.07
N THR A 185 10.89 -20.40 12.10
CA THR A 185 10.36 -20.41 13.47
C THR A 185 9.19 -19.43 13.58
N PRO A 186 8.03 -19.87 14.10
CA PRO A 186 6.91 -18.97 14.33
C PRO A 186 7.25 -17.94 15.41
N MET A 187 6.64 -16.78 15.33
CA MET A 187 6.82 -15.71 16.32
C MET A 187 6.16 -16.08 17.66
N PHE A 188 5.05 -16.84 17.60
CA PHE A 188 4.30 -17.40 18.72
C PHE A 188 3.29 -18.43 18.19
N ALA A 189 2.66 -19.22 19.08
CA ALA A 189 1.59 -20.12 18.70
C ALA A 189 0.35 -19.35 18.22
N ALA A 190 -0.39 -19.88 17.23
CA ALA A 190 -1.57 -19.24 16.67
C ALA A 190 -2.51 -18.70 17.75
N ASN A 191 -2.98 -17.46 17.63
CA ASN A 191 -3.90 -16.79 18.56
C ASN A 191 -3.37 -16.49 19.97
N THR A 192 -2.09 -16.69 20.28
CA THR A 192 -1.54 -16.42 21.62
C THR A 192 -0.88 -15.04 21.75
N GLY A 193 -0.73 -14.31 20.65
CA GLY A 193 -0.10 -13.00 20.64
C GLY A 193 -0.51 -12.17 19.41
N VAL A 194 0.07 -10.99 19.33
CA VAL A 194 -0.08 -10.09 18.19
C VAL A 194 1.31 -9.65 17.73
N LYS A 195 1.62 -9.83 16.47
CA LYS A 195 2.82 -9.27 15.84
C LYS A 195 2.63 -9.16 14.33
N TYR A 196 2.98 -8.00 13.82
CA TYR A 196 2.90 -7.70 12.40
C TYR A 196 3.67 -8.72 11.55
N SER A 197 3.03 -9.19 10.47
CA SER A 197 3.66 -10.05 9.48
C SER A 197 3.06 -9.79 8.10
N ASN A 198 3.90 -9.51 7.11
CA ASN A 198 3.49 -9.34 5.72
C ASN A 198 2.98 -10.65 5.11
N THR A 199 3.49 -11.78 5.59
CA THR A 199 3.04 -13.12 5.19
C THR A 199 1.54 -13.33 5.41
N ASN A 200 0.96 -12.69 6.43
CA ASN A 200 -0.48 -12.79 6.68
C ASN A 200 -1.30 -12.27 5.50
N PHE A 201 -0.92 -11.13 4.93
CA PHE A 201 -1.63 -10.55 3.80
C PHE A 201 -1.29 -11.22 2.47
N LEU A 202 -0.11 -11.84 2.35
CA LEU A 202 0.21 -12.74 1.26
C LEU A 202 -0.72 -13.95 1.25
N LEU A 203 -0.87 -14.66 2.38
CA LEU A 203 -1.80 -15.80 2.50
C LEU A 203 -3.25 -15.36 2.29
N LEU A 204 -3.63 -14.20 2.83
CA LEU A 204 -4.96 -13.63 2.66
C LEU A 204 -5.28 -13.37 1.18
N SER A 205 -4.37 -12.76 0.41
CA SER A 205 -4.57 -12.51 -1.02
C SER A 205 -4.77 -13.80 -1.80
N LEU A 206 -3.95 -14.83 -1.53
CA LEU A 206 -4.10 -16.15 -2.15
C LEU A 206 -5.45 -16.82 -1.81
N CYS A 207 -5.90 -16.70 -0.54
CA CYS A 207 -7.22 -17.19 -0.15
C CYS A 207 -8.36 -16.47 -0.89
N ILE A 208 -8.30 -15.13 -0.97
CA ILE A 208 -9.31 -14.32 -1.64
C ILE A 208 -9.43 -14.73 -3.11
N GLU A 209 -8.33 -14.94 -3.80
CA GLU A 209 -8.32 -15.39 -5.20
C GLU A 209 -8.93 -16.78 -5.37
N LYS A 210 -8.68 -17.70 -4.44
CA LYS A 210 -9.31 -19.03 -4.45
C LYS A 210 -10.81 -18.99 -4.15
N ILE A 211 -11.23 -18.13 -3.23
CA ILE A 211 -12.64 -17.97 -2.85
C ILE A 211 -13.45 -17.35 -3.98
N THR A 212 -12.92 -16.32 -4.62
CA THR A 212 -13.69 -15.49 -5.56
C THR A 212 -13.46 -15.85 -7.01
N GLY A 213 -12.39 -16.54 -7.34
CA GLY A 213 -11.95 -16.78 -8.73
C GLY A 213 -11.47 -15.52 -9.46
N LYS A 214 -11.37 -14.37 -8.76
CA LYS A 214 -10.87 -13.09 -9.28
C LYS A 214 -9.54 -12.74 -8.64
N SER A 215 -8.71 -11.96 -9.32
CA SER A 215 -7.53 -11.39 -8.69
C SER A 215 -7.93 -10.42 -7.56
N HIS A 216 -7.13 -10.37 -6.48
CA HIS A 216 -7.37 -9.39 -5.42
C HIS A 216 -7.18 -7.94 -5.91
N SER A 217 -6.42 -7.75 -6.98
CA SER A 217 -6.26 -6.48 -7.68
C SER A 217 -7.59 -6.03 -8.34
N ASP A 218 -8.25 -6.91 -9.12
CA ASP A 218 -9.57 -6.61 -9.70
C ASP A 218 -10.60 -6.28 -8.61
N LEU A 219 -10.55 -7.02 -7.49
CA LEU A 219 -11.45 -6.80 -6.36
C LEU A 219 -11.18 -5.47 -5.66
N LEU A 220 -9.92 -5.03 -5.53
CA LEU A 220 -9.60 -3.69 -5.02
C LEU A 220 -10.21 -2.60 -5.90
N HIS A 221 -10.09 -2.73 -7.23
CA HIS A 221 -10.75 -1.81 -8.17
C HIS A 221 -12.27 -1.84 -8.02
N GLU A 222 -12.88 -3.02 -8.05
CA GLU A 222 -14.32 -3.19 -8.01
C GLU A 222 -14.96 -2.71 -6.69
N LYS A 223 -14.32 -3.05 -5.56
CA LYS A 223 -14.91 -2.87 -4.23
C LYS A 223 -14.46 -1.61 -3.51
N VAL A 224 -13.30 -1.04 -3.89
CA VAL A 224 -12.71 0.10 -3.18
C VAL A 224 -12.47 1.28 -4.12
N PHE A 225 -11.63 1.14 -5.15
CA PHE A 225 -11.16 2.29 -5.93
C PHE A 225 -12.30 2.91 -6.75
N THR A 226 -13.04 2.11 -7.51
CA THR A 226 -14.14 2.59 -8.36
C THR A 226 -15.30 3.21 -7.55
N PRO A 227 -15.82 2.57 -6.48
CA PRO A 227 -16.88 3.16 -5.67
C PRO A 227 -16.50 4.48 -5.02
N LEU A 228 -15.23 4.64 -4.64
CA LEU A 228 -14.70 5.86 -4.03
C LEU A 228 -14.16 6.87 -5.05
N LYS A 229 -14.24 6.58 -6.34
CA LYS A 229 -13.71 7.42 -7.43
C LYS A 229 -12.23 7.76 -7.23
N MET A 230 -11.44 6.78 -6.82
CA MET A 230 -9.98 6.88 -6.64
C MET A 230 -9.31 6.66 -8.01
N ASN A 231 -9.44 7.65 -8.89
CA ASN A 231 -9.05 7.52 -10.30
C ASN A 231 -7.54 7.57 -10.54
N ASP A 232 -6.78 8.07 -9.57
CA ASP A 232 -5.31 8.14 -9.58
C ASP A 232 -4.71 7.12 -8.59
N THR A 233 -5.39 5.99 -8.41
CA THR A 233 -4.95 4.88 -7.57
C THR A 233 -4.75 3.64 -8.43
N TYR A 234 -3.58 3.03 -8.29
CA TYR A 234 -3.10 1.95 -9.13
C TYR A 234 -2.61 0.78 -8.27
N TYR A 235 -2.72 -0.43 -8.80
CA TYR A 235 -2.15 -1.61 -8.17
C TYR A 235 -0.99 -2.16 -9.00
N HIS A 236 0.20 -2.19 -8.42
CA HIS A 236 1.42 -2.62 -9.10
C HIS A 236 1.29 -4.04 -9.65
N THR A 237 1.84 -4.26 -10.83
CA THR A 237 1.76 -5.46 -11.65
C THR A 237 0.45 -5.66 -12.43
N HIS A 238 -0.62 -4.99 -12.01
CA HIS A 238 -1.90 -5.00 -12.71
C HIS A 238 -2.07 -3.75 -13.58
N ASP A 239 -1.77 -2.59 -13.03
CA ASP A 239 -1.98 -1.31 -13.68
C ASP A 239 -0.68 -0.72 -14.21
N ALA A 240 -0.75 -0.04 -15.36
CA ALA A 240 0.33 0.81 -15.83
C ALA A 240 0.39 2.09 -14.98
N LEU A 241 1.55 2.37 -14.40
CA LEU A 241 1.74 3.58 -13.59
C LEU A 241 1.83 4.82 -14.50
N PRO A 242 1.25 5.96 -14.09
CA PRO A 242 1.35 7.21 -14.85
C PRO A 242 2.76 7.79 -14.82
N SER A 243 3.08 8.62 -15.82
CA SER A 243 4.38 9.30 -15.91
C SER A 243 4.66 10.28 -14.75
N ILE A 244 3.63 10.67 -14.01
CA ILE A 244 3.69 11.54 -12.82
C ILE A 244 3.97 10.77 -11.52
N THR A 245 4.50 9.56 -11.61
CA THR A 245 4.88 8.75 -10.43
C THR A 245 6.18 9.27 -9.84
N ALA A 246 6.16 9.60 -8.54
CA ALA A 246 7.34 10.02 -7.82
C ALA A 246 8.37 8.89 -7.69
N GLN A 247 9.65 9.21 -7.87
CA GLN A 247 10.76 8.28 -7.69
C GLN A 247 11.03 8.04 -6.20
N GLY A 248 11.42 6.83 -5.84
CA GLY A 248 11.70 6.44 -4.47
C GLY A 248 13.20 6.40 -4.15
N TYR A 249 13.57 6.88 -2.99
CA TYR A 249 14.98 7.04 -2.58
C TYR A 249 15.28 6.31 -1.28
N PHE A 250 16.48 5.72 -1.22
CA PHE A 250 16.96 5.05 -0.02
C PHE A 250 18.51 5.11 0.05
N ASP A 251 19.06 5.10 1.27
CA ASP A 251 20.50 4.94 1.48
C ASP A 251 20.90 3.46 1.42
N LEU A 252 20.89 2.91 0.20
CA LEU A 252 21.04 1.47 -0.04
C LEU A 252 22.38 0.90 0.45
N TYR A 253 23.41 1.74 0.53
CA TYR A 253 24.78 1.32 0.85
C TYR A 253 25.29 1.84 2.19
N ASN A 254 24.42 2.45 3.00
CA ASN A 254 24.76 3.08 4.29
C ASN A 254 25.94 4.08 4.18
N LYS A 255 25.89 4.92 3.14
CA LYS A 255 26.92 5.93 2.83
C LYS A 255 26.43 7.36 3.03
N LYS A 256 25.25 7.55 3.60
CA LYS A 256 24.54 8.84 3.70
C LYS A 256 24.30 9.51 2.34
N THR A 257 24.09 8.68 1.33
CA THR A 257 23.75 9.11 -0.04
C THR A 257 22.49 8.42 -0.49
N LEU A 258 21.64 9.14 -1.22
CA LEU A 258 20.38 8.62 -1.74
C LEU A 258 20.63 7.91 -3.07
N SER A 259 20.12 6.69 -3.16
CA SER A 259 20.03 5.92 -4.41
C SER A 259 18.57 5.87 -4.85
N ASN A 260 18.30 6.05 -6.13
CA ASN A 260 16.99 5.80 -6.71
C ASN A 260 16.74 4.28 -6.69
N VAL A 261 15.67 3.88 -6.02
CA VAL A 261 15.28 2.48 -5.83
C VAL A 261 13.86 2.20 -6.37
N SER A 262 13.35 3.10 -7.20
CA SER A 262 11.97 3.04 -7.74
C SER A 262 11.67 1.73 -8.45
N ASN A 263 12.66 1.16 -9.13
CA ASN A 263 12.53 -0.07 -9.88
C ASN A 263 12.73 -1.35 -9.06
N VAL A 264 13.02 -1.22 -7.75
CA VAL A 264 13.20 -2.40 -6.89
C VAL A 264 11.85 -2.94 -6.45
N VAL A 265 11.53 -4.15 -6.90
CA VAL A 265 10.26 -4.84 -6.61
C VAL A 265 10.44 -5.74 -5.39
N THR A 266 9.92 -5.30 -4.25
CA THR A 266 10.01 -5.97 -2.94
C THR A 266 8.84 -6.94 -2.69
N GLY A 267 8.44 -7.73 -3.70
CA GLY A 267 7.24 -8.58 -3.65
C GLY A 267 5.94 -7.78 -3.75
N SER A 268 6.00 -6.56 -4.26
CA SER A 268 4.86 -5.67 -4.47
C SER A 268 3.80 -6.34 -5.37
N GLY A 269 2.52 -6.13 -5.07
CA GLY A 269 1.44 -6.75 -5.83
C GLY A 269 0.89 -8.06 -5.24
N ASN A 270 1.29 -8.43 -4.01
CA ASN A 270 0.87 -9.67 -3.35
C ASN A 270 0.09 -9.41 -2.03
N GLY A 271 -0.82 -8.44 -2.04
CA GLY A 271 -1.75 -8.15 -0.95
C GLY A 271 -1.16 -7.37 0.23
N TYR A 272 0.11 -7.53 0.56
CA TYR A 272 0.74 -6.82 1.68
C TYR A 272 1.31 -5.44 1.31
N THR A 273 1.56 -5.20 0.02
CA THR A 273 1.98 -3.93 -0.58
C THR A 273 1.61 -3.95 -2.08
N GLY A 274 1.63 -2.81 -2.74
CA GLY A 274 1.39 -2.74 -4.19
C GLY A 274 0.53 -1.58 -4.63
N VAL A 275 -0.20 -0.92 -3.73
CA VAL A 275 -0.99 0.27 -4.10
C VAL A 275 -0.07 1.47 -4.29
N TYR A 276 -0.30 2.20 -5.38
CA TYR A 276 0.22 3.54 -5.66
C TYR A 276 -0.95 4.51 -5.67
N SER A 277 -0.81 5.67 -5.02
CA SER A 277 -1.86 6.68 -4.98
C SER A 277 -1.29 8.05 -4.63
N ASN A 278 -2.14 9.09 -4.69
CA ASN A 278 -1.86 10.44 -4.26
C ASN A 278 -2.67 10.82 -3.01
N VAL A 279 -2.38 11.98 -2.43
CA VAL A 279 -3.04 12.42 -1.20
C VAL A 279 -4.54 12.69 -1.36
N PHE A 280 -5.02 13.00 -2.56
CA PHE A 280 -6.44 13.27 -2.82
C PHE A 280 -7.28 12.00 -2.84
N ASP A 281 -6.79 10.94 -3.49
CA ASP A 281 -7.48 9.64 -3.51
C ASP A 281 -7.44 8.97 -2.13
N LEU A 282 -6.33 9.14 -1.40
CA LEU A 282 -6.25 8.69 0.00
C LEU A 282 -7.21 9.46 0.91
N GLN A 283 -7.46 10.75 0.65
CA GLN A 283 -8.53 11.49 1.32
C GLN A 283 -9.90 10.87 1.07
N LYS A 284 -10.23 10.57 -0.21
CA LYS A 284 -11.50 9.92 -0.56
C LYS A 284 -11.65 8.59 0.17
N PHE A 285 -10.56 7.83 0.27
CA PHE A 285 -10.54 6.57 1.01
C PHE A 285 -10.83 6.76 2.50
N LEU A 286 -10.10 7.66 3.19
CA LEU A 286 -10.35 7.95 4.60
C LEU A 286 -11.79 8.42 4.84
N MET A 287 -12.28 9.35 4.02
CA MET A 287 -13.66 9.83 4.12
C MET A 287 -14.67 8.71 3.89
N GLY A 288 -14.44 7.87 2.89
CA GLY A 288 -15.32 6.74 2.57
C GLY A 288 -15.41 5.70 3.67
N VAL A 289 -14.31 5.47 4.40
CA VAL A 289 -14.26 4.49 5.51
C VAL A 289 -14.80 5.08 6.80
N PHE A 290 -14.26 6.21 7.26
CA PHE A 290 -14.49 6.68 8.64
C PHE A 290 -15.60 7.73 8.76
N ILE A 291 -15.78 8.58 7.76
CA ILE A 291 -16.69 9.74 7.84
C ILE A 291 -18.02 9.42 7.17
N ASN A 292 -18.01 9.22 5.86
CA ASN A 292 -19.20 8.99 5.06
C ASN A 292 -19.73 7.56 5.17
N LYS A 293 -18.86 6.59 5.53
CA LYS A 293 -19.15 5.15 5.59
C LYS A 293 -19.80 4.65 4.30
N SER A 294 -19.27 5.13 3.18
CA SER A 294 -19.85 4.88 1.85
C SER A 294 -19.32 3.62 1.19
N VAL A 295 -18.20 3.07 1.67
CA VAL A 295 -17.56 1.88 1.11
C VAL A 295 -17.85 0.62 1.92
N ILE A 296 -17.96 0.73 3.24
CA ILE A 296 -18.36 -0.36 4.16
C ILE A 296 -19.41 0.15 5.15
N SER A 297 -20.22 -0.75 5.69
CA SER A 297 -21.22 -0.43 6.71
C SER A 297 -20.58 -0.06 8.04
N SER A 298 -21.35 0.62 8.90
CA SER A 298 -20.91 0.88 10.27
C SER A 298 -20.65 -0.41 11.06
N ALA A 299 -21.39 -1.49 10.79
CA ALA A 299 -21.19 -2.78 11.42
C ALA A 299 -19.82 -3.38 11.02
N SER A 300 -19.49 -3.34 9.74
CA SER A 300 -18.19 -3.80 9.23
C SER A 300 -17.04 -2.96 9.76
N LEU A 301 -17.20 -1.64 9.84
CA LEU A 301 -16.18 -0.77 10.44
C LEU A 301 -15.97 -1.09 11.92
N ASN A 302 -17.04 -1.33 12.69
CA ASN A 302 -16.95 -1.74 14.09
C ASN A 302 -16.25 -3.09 14.24
N GLU A 303 -16.49 -4.02 13.30
CA GLU A 303 -15.78 -5.30 13.27
C GLU A 303 -14.29 -5.12 12.98
N MET A 304 -13.93 -4.25 12.01
CA MET A 304 -12.52 -3.90 11.77
C MET A 304 -11.85 -3.29 13.01
N MET A 305 -12.60 -2.58 13.84
CA MET A 305 -12.12 -1.94 15.06
C MET A 305 -12.14 -2.85 16.31
N GLN A 306 -12.28 -4.17 16.17
CA GLN A 306 -12.07 -5.11 17.27
C GLN A 306 -10.57 -5.23 17.57
N TRP A 307 -10.12 -4.44 18.52
CA TRP A 307 -8.70 -4.23 18.78
C TRP A 307 -8.04 -5.38 19.55
N LYS A 308 -6.82 -5.72 19.13
CA LYS A 308 -5.89 -6.56 19.87
C LYS A 308 -4.63 -5.76 20.20
N LYS A 309 -4.26 -5.78 21.48
CA LYS A 309 -3.10 -5.03 21.97
C LYS A 309 -1.81 -5.69 21.46
N ASP A 310 -0.93 -4.91 20.84
CA ASP A 310 0.42 -5.35 20.54
C ASP A 310 1.25 -5.37 21.82
N GLN A 311 1.73 -6.54 22.22
CA GLN A 311 2.55 -6.70 23.42
C GLN A 311 3.96 -6.10 23.26
N GLY A 312 4.40 -5.84 22.03
CA GLY A 312 5.68 -5.20 21.71
C GLY A 312 5.61 -3.67 21.60
N SER A 313 4.40 -3.07 21.73
CA SER A 313 4.18 -1.63 21.63
C SER A 313 3.24 -1.15 22.71
N GLU A 314 3.65 -0.12 23.45
CA GLU A 314 2.77 0.49 24.48
C GLU A 314 1.58 1.23 23.89
N HIS A 315 1.66 1.64 22.61
CA HIS A 315 0.75 2.62 22.03
C HIS A 315 0.05 2.15 20.75
N THR A 316 0.30 0.92 20.27
CA THR A 316 -0.28 0.43 19.03
C THR A 316 -1.15 -0.80 19.27
N ASP A 317 -2.40 -0.74 18.81
CA ASP A 317 -3.30 -1.88 18.76
C ASP A 317 -3.68 -2.20 17.33
N PHE A 318 -3.91 -3.49 17.04
CA PHE A 318 -4.24 -4.00 15.72
C PHE A 318 -5.74 -4.33 15.60
N GLY A 319 -6.38 -3.78 14.58
CA GLY A 319 -7.69 -4.20 14.08
C GLY A 319 -7.54 -5.04 12.81
N LEU A 320 -8.62 -5.18 12.04
CA LEU A 320 -8.60 -5.94 10.79
C LEU A 320 -8.04 -5.07 9.65
N GLY A 321 -6.72 -5.11 9.46
CA GLY A 321 -6.00 -4.31 8.47
C GLY A 321 -5.85 -2.83 8.82
N ILE A 322 -6.11 -2.43 10.06
CA ILE A 322 -5.97 -1.06 10.58
C ILE A 322 -5.25 -1.05 11.92
N PHE A 323 -4.66 0.10 12.24
CA PHE A 323 -4.03 0.36 13.54
C PHE A 323 -4.82 1.39 14.33
N ARG A 324 -4.74 1.27 15.65
CA ARG A 324 -5.07 2.32 16.60
C ARG A 324 -3.82 2.69 17.37
N ILE A 325 -3.51 3.98 17.41
CA ILE A 325 -2.34 4.52 18.13
C ILE A 325 -2.82 5.48 19.19
N ASN A 326 -2.14 5.47 20.34
CA ASN A 326 -2.42 6.34 21.50
C ASN A 326 -3.86 6.21 22.02
N ALA A 327 -4.37 4.98 22.15
CA ALA A 327 -5.75 4.71 22.54
C ALA A 327 -6.20 5.42 23.82
N ASP A 328 -5.30 5.56 24.78
CA ASP A 328 -5.56 6.11 26.11
C ASP A 328 -5.16 7.60 26.24
N GLN A 329 -4.76 8.25 25.14
CA GLN A 329 -4.22 9.62 25.16
C GLN A 329 -5.20 10.67 24.60
N GLY A 330 -6.51 10.50 24.81
CA GLY A 330 -7.52 11.49 24.44
C GLY A 330 -7.50 11.86 22.97
N ASP A 331 -7.23 13.14 22.65
CA ASP A 331 -7.21 13.66 21.28
C ASP A 331 -6.02 13.17 20.44
N ALA A 332 -5.03 12.55 21.06
CA ALA A 332 -3.92 11.92 20.34
C ALA A 332 -4.28 10.54 19.76
N LEU A 333 -5.44 9.97 20.17
CA LEU A 333 -5.98 8.76 19.54
C LEU A 333 -6.16 8.99 18.05
N ARG A 334 -5.53 8.12 17.25
CA ARG A 334 -5.72 8.10 15.80
C ARG A 334 -5.84 6.67 15.26
N ILE A 335 -6.62 6.50 14.20
CA ILE A 335 -6.91 5.23 13.55
C ILE A 335 -6.51 5.34 12.09
N GLY A 336 -5.80 4.36 11.58
CA GLY A 336 -5.34 4.36 10.19
C GLY A 336 -4.28 3.31 9.94
N HIS A 337 -3.29 3.64 9.14
CA HIS A 337 -2.16 2.77 8.86
C HIS A 337 -0.93 3.57 8.41
N THR A 338 0.25 3.06 8.72
CA THR A 338 1.51 3.51 8.12
C THR A 338 1.86 2.65 6.91
N GLY A 339 2.62 3.21 5.99
CA GLY A 339 3.19 2.49 4.87
C GLY A 339 4.70 2.70 4.78
N GLY A 340 5.42 1.63 4.59
CA GLY A 340 6.85 1.66 4.27
C GLY A 340 7.15 0.63 3.20
N ASP A 341 8.00 1.03 2.27
CA ASP A 341 8.63 0.15 1.29
C ASP A 341 10.03 0.70 0.99
N LEU A 342 10.85 -0.04 0.27
CA LEU A 342 12.13 0.48 -0.16
C LEU A 342 11.89 1.75 -1.01
N GLY A 343 12.42 2.87 -0.55
CA GLY A 343 12.30 4.17 -1.20
C GLY A 343 11.04 4.99 -0.88
N TYR A 344 10.09 4.49 -0.11
CA TYR A 344 8.84 5.20 0.14
C TYR A 344 8.35 5.03 1.57
N ALA A 345 7.75 6.09 2.11
CA ALA A 345 6.99 6.06 3.34
C ALA A 345 5.68 6.86 3.18
N SER A 346 4.65 6.46 3.90
CA SER A 346 3.35 7.13 3.87
C SER A 346 2.58 6.89 5.17
N GLU A 347 1.69 7.80 5.52
CA GLU A 347 0.76 7.61 6.63
C GLU A 347 -0.63 8.15 6.26
N VAL A 348 -1.64 7.44 6.73
CA VAL A 348 -3.05 7.86 6.67
C VAL A 348 -3.66 7.68 8.04
N TYR A 349 -4.10 8.78 8.69
CA TYR A 349 -4.69 8.73 10.02
C TYR A 349 -5.89 9.64 10.17
N TYR A 350 -6.92 9.09 10.81
CA TYR A 350 -8.12 9.77 11.26
C TYR A 350 -8.13 9.90 12.78
N PHE A 351 -8.47 11.07 13.30
CA PHE A 351 -8.61 11.39 14.73
C PHE A 351 -10.10 11.42 15.09
N PRO A 352 -10.64 10.34 15.67
CA PRO A 352 -12.08 10.22 15.88
C PRO A 352 -12.65 11.20 16.90
N LYS A 353 -11.83 11.71 17.83
CA LYS A 353 -12.25 12.69 18.85
C LYS A 353 -12.45 14.10 18.29
N THR A 354 -11.70 14.46 17.27
CA THR A 354 -11.68 15.82 16.72
C THR A 354 -12.18 15.89 15.27
N ASN A 355 -12.51 14.73 14.68
CA ASN A 355 -12.91 14.59 13.27
C ASN A 355 -11.90 15.21 12.29
N ARG A 356 -10.61 15.09 12.61
CA ARG A 356 -9.49 15.54 11.78
C ARG A 356 -8.83 14.35 11.10
N TYR A 357 -8.10 14.59 10.04
CA TYR A 357 -7.26 13.56 9.41
C TYR A 357 -6.08 14.17 8.68
N TYR A 358 -5.07 13.35 8.45
CA TYR A 358 -3.98 13.68 7.53
C TYR A 358 -3.61 12.50 6.66
N VAL A 359 -3.04 12.85 5.52
CA VAL A 359 -2.38 11.95 4.59
C VAL A 359 -1.02 12.54 4.27
N ILE A 360 0.05 11.79 4.45
CA ILE A 360 1.39 12.19 4.07
C ILE A 360 2.04 11.11 3.21
N ASN A 361 2.64 11.53 2.11
CA ASN A 361 3.46 10.73 1.22
C ASN A 361 4.87 11.30 1.19
N VAL A 362 5.86 10.43 1.36
CA VAL A 362 7.29 10.77 1.37
C VAL A 362 8.03 9.81 0.48
N ASN A 363 8.77 10.30 -0.48
CA ASN A 363 9.52 9.46 -1.40
C ASN A 363 10.91 9.08 -0.86
N TYR A 364 10.93 8.69 0.40
CA TYR A 364 12.10 8.18 1.12
C TYR A 364 11.73 6.93 1.92
N GLY A 365 12.54 5.87 1.80
CA GLY A 365 12.32 4.61 2.51
C GLY A 365 12.77 4.66 3.97
N THR A 366 11.95 4.08 4.84
CA THR A 366 12.22 4.00 6.29
C THR A 366 12.38 2.55 6.78
N ASN A 367 12.29 1.58 5.88
CA ASN A 367 12.54 0.18 6.17
C ASN A 367 14.05 -0.04 6.37
N GLY A 368 14.42 -0.52 7.55
CA GLY A 368 15.82 -0.64 7.91
C GLY A 368 16.40 0.64 8.50
N ASP A 369 17.69 0.59 8.82
CA ASP A 369 18.43 1.74 9.36
C ASP A 369 18.96 2.59 8.21
N SER A 370 18.62 3.87 8.23
CA SER A 370 19.10 4.84 7.29
C SER A 370 19.22 6.21 7.95
N PHE A 371 20.11 7.07 7.43
CA PHE A 371 20.49 8.33 8.09
C PHE A 371 19.34 9.33 8.23
N LEU A 372 18.31 9.30 7.39
CA LEU A 372 17.14 10.19 7.48
C LEU A 372 15.96 9.56 8.23
N LYS A 373 16.04 8.30 8.66
CA LYS A 373 14.97 7.66 9.43
C LYS A 373 14.62 8.41 10.72
N PRO A 374 15.60 8.87 11.54
CA PRO A 374 15.28 9.69 12.72
C PRO A 374 14.55 10.99 12.37
N THR A 375 14.97 11.67 11.29
CA THR A 375 14.30 12.89 10.78
C THR A 375 12.86 12.61 10.36
N TYR A 376 12.61 11.50 9.65
CA TYR A 376 11.26 11.08 9.30
C TYR A 376 10.39 10.78 10.53
N LEU A 377 10.91 10.02 11.50
CA LEU A 377 10.15 9.68 12.72
C LEU A 377 9.80 10.92 13.55
N GLN A 378 10.72 11.90 13.63
CA GLN A 378 10.43 13.19 14.25
C GLN A 378 9.35 13.95 13.49
N MET A 379 9.44 14.01 12.16
CA MET A 379 8.45 14.68 11.30
C MET A 379 7.05 14.15 11.53
N VAL A 380 6.84 12.84 11.48
CA VAL A 380 5.48 12.28 11.62
C VAL A 380 4.92 12.42 13.04
N LYS A 381 5.77 12.43 14.05
CA LYS A 381 5.38 12.75 15.43
C LYS A 381 4.91 14.19 15.55
N GLU A 382 5.70 15.16 15.07
CA GLU A 382 5.36 16.59 15.08
C GLU A 382 4.13 16.89 14.23
N LEU A 383 3.99 16.23 13.06
CA LEU A 383 2.79 16.33 12.22
C LEU A 383 1.53 15.92 12.98
N ALA A 384 1.56 14.78 13.67
CA ALA A 384 0.41 14.32 14.44
C ALA A 384 0.04 15.32 15.55
N ASP A 385 1.03 15.96 16.19
CA ASP A 385 0.82 17.01 17.18
C ASP A 385 0.28 18.30 16.57
N LEU A 386 0.74 18.67 15.38
CA LEU A 386 0.27 19.85 14.65
C LEU A 386 -1.19 19.71 14.18
N VAL A 387 -1.56 18.52 13.72
CA VAL A 387 -2.93 18.26 13.23
C VAL A 387 -3.95 18.23 14.36
N ARG A 388 -3.60 17.71 15.54
CA ARG A 388 -4.52 17.60 16.67
C ARG A 388 -4.83 18.95 17.36
N LYS A 389 -3.94 19.94 17.25
CA LYS A 389 -4.12 21.32 17.74
C LYS A 389 -5.06 22.12 16.82
#